data_0dc6d87adf8395ac177957b923ca0595
#
_entry.id   0dc6d87adf8395ac177957b923ca0595
#
_cell.length_a   1.000
_cell.length_b   1.000
_cell.length_c   1.000
_cell.angle_alpha   90.00
_cell.angle_beta   90.00
_cell.angle_gamma   90.00
#
_symmetry.space_group_name_H-M   'P 1'
#
loop_
_entity.id
_entity.type
_entity.pdbx_description
1 polymer ?
#
loop_
_entity_poly.entity_id
_entity_poly.type
_entity_poly.pdbx_seq_one_letter_code
_entity_poly.pdbx_strand_id
1 'polypeptide(L)'
;MAKEQERAELHRTIWQIANDLRGSVDGWDFKNYVLGMLFYRFISENITAFINAEERRAGNADFDYAACSDEQAEFGREVTVQERGFYILPSQLFGNVRRRAAADPNLNETLSNIFHAIENSAKGAASEEDMKGLFADCLLYTSPSPRDVEESR
;
A
#
# COMPACT_ATOMS: atom_id res chain seq x y z
N MET A 1 20.15 -12.68 10.15
CA MET A 1 20.66 -12.94 8.81
C MET A 1 19.60 -12.76 7.77
N ALA A 2 18.61 -13.66 7.74
CA ALA A 2 17.54 -13.54 6.76
C ALA A 2 16.81 -12.21 6.89
N LYS A 3 16.58 -11.76 8.10
CA LYS A 3 15.88 -10.50 8.31
C LYS A 3 16.67 -9.30 7.81
N GLU A 4 17.97 -9.36 7.94
CA GLU A 4 18.81 -8.27 7.46
C GLU A 4 18.82 -8.21 5.96
N GLN A 5 18.85 -9.37 5.30
CA GLN A 5 18.80 -9.43 3.86
C GLN A 5 17.46 -8.96 3.33
N GLU A 6 16.38 -9.33 4.02
CA GLU A 6 15.05 -8.89 3.65
C GLU A 6 14.94 -7.37 3.79
N ARG A 7 15.53 -6.85 4.85
CA ARG A 7 15.48 -5.41 5.09
C ARG A 7 16.26 -4.66 4.03
N ALA A 8 17.45 -5.17 3.68
CA ALA A 8 18.25 -4.52 2.66
C ALA A 8 17.59 -4.57 1.30
N GLU A 9 16.96 -5.71 0.99
CA GLU A 9 16.25 -5.86 -0.26
C GLU A 9 15.05 -4.94 -0.32
N LEU A 10 14.36 -4.82 0.81
CA LEU A 10 13.22 -3.92 0.90
C LEU A 10 13.64 -2.47 0.66
N HIS A 11 14.70 -2.05 1.33
CA HIS A 11 15.19 -0.68 1.14
C HIS A 11 15.53 -0.43 -0.31
N ARG A 12 16.21 -1.38 -0.94
CA ARG A 12 16.57 -1.25 -2.34
C ARG A 12 15.34 -1.11 -3.21
N THR A 13 14.34 -1.93 -2.94
CA THR A 13 13.11 -1.90 -3.71
C THR A 13 12.38 -0.58 -3.57
N ILE A 14 12.28 -0.10 -2.34
CA ILE A 14 11.57 1.15 -2.08
C ILE A 14 12.29 2.31 -2.75
N TRP A 15 13.62 2.35 -2.64
CA TRP A 15 14.38 3.40 -3.27
C TRP A 15 14.29 3.34 -4.79
N GLN A 16 14.23 2.12 -5.34
CA GLN A 16 14.10 1.96 -6.77
C GLN A 16 12.75 2.47 -7.26
N ILE A 17 11.68 2.14 -6.56
CA ILE A 17 10.35 2.63 -6.92
C ILE A 17 10.32 4.14 -6.83
N ALA A 18 10.87 4.69 -5.76
CA ALA A 18 10.88 6.13 -5.56
C ALA A 18 11.69 6.82 -6.66
N ASN A 19 12.81 6.23 -7.04
CA ASN A 19 13.63 6.81 -8.10
C ASN A 19 12.90 6.79 -9.44
N ASP A 20 12.18 5.70 -9.72
CA ASP A 20 11.44 5.60 -10.96
C ASP A 20 10.35 6.68 -11.05
N LEU A 21 9.84 7.09 -9.92
CA LEU A 21 8.78 8.10 -9.87
C LEU A 21 9.30 9.50 -9.72
N ARG A 22 10.60 9.66 -9.50
CA ARG A 22 11.16 10.97 -9.20
C ARG A 22 10.90 11.98 -10.32
N GLY A 23 10.91 11.51 -11.55
CA GLY A 23 10.63 12.38 -12.68
C GLY A 23 9.21 12.86 -12.74
N SER A 24 8.28 12.09 -12.15
CA SER A 24 6.87 12.45 -12.13
C SER A 24 6.50 13.26 -10.91
N VAL A 25 7.34 13.17 -9.88
CA VAL A 25 7.06 13.80 -8.60
C VAL A 25 8.05 14.92 -8.44
N ASP A 26 7.76 15.99 -9.09
CA ASP A 26 8.70 17.05 -9.25
C ASP A 26 8.98 17.80 -7.95
N GLY A 27 10.23 17.80 -7.58
CA GLY A 27 10.76 18.76 -6.63
C GLY A 27 10.26 18.74 -5.20
N TRP A 28 9.62 17.66 -4.72
CA TRP A 28 9.12 17.76 -3.44
C TRP A 28 9.69 16.74 -2.52
N ASP A 29 9.05 16.52 -1.47
CA ASP A 29 9.56 15.80 -0.32
C ASP A 29 9.69 14.31 -0.59
N PHE A 30 10.78 13.95 -1.21
CA PHE A 30 11.13 12.57 -1.49
C PHE A 30 11.12 11.74 -0.22
N LYS A 31 11.49 12.35 0.90
CA LYS A 31 11.51 11.67 2.18
C LYS A 31 10.11 11.23 2.60
N ASN A 32 9.12 12.11 2.47
CA ASN A 32 7.75 11.76 2.81
C ASN A 32 7.23 10.65 1.92
N TYR A 33 7.62 10.69 0.67
CA TYR A 33 7.23 9.65 -0.26
C TYR A 33 7.77 8.30 0.17
N VAL A 34 9.05 8.27 0.54
CA VAL A 34 9.67 7.02 0.99
C VAL A 34 9.03 6.54 2.27
N LEU A 35 8.71 7.45 3.19
CA LEU A 35 8.03 7.07 4.43
C LEU A 35 6.67 6.46 4.15
N GLY A 36 5.95 7.03 3.20
CA GLY A 36 4.66 6.48 2.81
C GLY A 36 4.80 5.08 2.24
N MET A 37 5.83 4.84 1.45
CA MET A 37 6.07 3.51 0.90
C MET A 37 6.42 2.51 1.99
N LEU A 38 7.22 2.94 2.97
CA LEU A 38 7.55 2.07 4.10
C LEU A 38 6.31 1.72 4.90
N PHE A 39 5.45 2.69 5.14
CA PHE A 39 4.21 2.45 5.85
C PHE A 39 3.32 1.49 5.06
N TYR A 40 3.20 1.72 3.76
CA TYR A 40 2.41 0.87 2.89
C TYR A 40 2.88 -0.58 2.97
N ARG A 41 4.19 -0.77 2.94
CA ARG A 41 4.73 -2.12 3.06
C ARG A 41 4.40 -2.72 4.42
N PHE A 42 4.53 -1.92 5.47
CA PHE A 42 4.27 -2.38 6.83
C PHE A 42 2.83 -2.85 6.98
N ILE A 43 1.86 -2.04 6.56
CA ILE A 43 0.46 -2.42 6.73
C ILE A 43 0.08 -3.58 5.81
N SER A 44 0.70 -3.67 4.63
CA SER A 44 0.45 -4.81 3.74
C SER A 44 0.87 -6.12 4.39
N GLU A 45 2.06 -6.14 4.99
CA GLU A 45 2.52 -7.34 5.65
C GLU A 45 1.74 -7.65 6.90
N ASN A 46 1.35 -6.61 7.62
CA ASN A 46 0.59 -6.78 8.84
C ASN A 46 -0.75 -7.43 8.57
N ILE A 47 -1.49 -6.91 7.58
CA ILE A 47 -2.81 -7.47 7.30
C ILE A 47 -2.71 -8.86 6.70
N THR A 48 -1.69 -9.11 5.90
CA THR A 48 -1.49 -10.44 5.32
C THR A 48 -1.22 -11.46 6.41
N ALA A 49 -0.35 -11.12 7.35
CA ALA A 49 -0.04 -12.02 8.45
C ALA A 49 -1.27 -12.30 9.30
N PHE A 50 -2.06 -11.26 9.56
CA PHE A 50 -3.27 -11.42 10.36
C PHE A 50 -4.26 -12.37 9.69
N ILE A 51 -4.54 -12.13 8.42
CA ILE A 51 -5.52 -12.95 7.70
C ILE A 51 -5.02 -14.38 7.57
N ASN A 52 -3.74 -14.56 7.25
CA ASN A 52 -3.19 -15.90 7.14
C ASN A 52 -3.29 -16.65 8.46
N ALA A 53 -3.00 -15.97 9.57
CA ALA A 53 -3.06 -16.61 10.88
C ALA A 53 -4.48 -17.03 11.22
N GLU A 54 -5.46 -16.18 10.91
CA GLU A 54 -6.85 -16.51 11.20
C GLU A 54 -7.32 -17.70 10.37
N GLU A 55 -6.99 -17.72 9.10
CA GLU A 55 -7.41 -18.81 8.22
C GLU A 55 -6.74 -20.11 8.59
N ARG A 56 -5.46 -20.06 8.93
CA ARG A 56 -4.76 -21.28 9.31
C ARG A 56 -5.28 -21.84 10.63
N ARG A 57 -5.66 -20.95 11.53
CA ARG A 57 -6.27 -21.37 12.79
C ARG A 57 -7.62 -22.01 12.55
N ALA A 58 -8.32 -21.60 11.50
CA ALA A 58 -9.61 -22.17 11.15
C ALA A 58 -9.50 -23.49 10.39
N GLY A 59 -8.28 -23.95 10.12
CA GLY A 59 -8.07 -25.23 9.46
C GLY A 59 -7.50 -25.17 8.07
N ASN A 60 -7.28 -23.96 7.53
CA ASN A 60 -6.74 -23.80 6.19
C ASN A 60 -5.22 -23.64 6.26
N ALA A 61 -4.52 -24.75 6.48
CA ALA A 61 -3.10 -24.73 6.79
C ALA A 61 -2.25 -24.07 5.69
N ASP A 62 -2.67 -24.22 4.44
CA ASP A 62 -1.90 -23.70 3.30
C ASP A 62 -2.42 -22.37 2.78
N PHE A 63 -3.28 -21.73 3.54
CA PHE A 63 -3.86 -20.47 3.09
C PHE A 63 -2.80 -19.40 2.90
N ASP A 64 -2.88 -18.70 1.78
CA ASP A 64 -1.98 -17.59 1.47
C ASP A 64 -2.81 -16.45 0.90
N TYR A 65 -3.00 -15.42 1.70
CA TYR A 65 -3.84 -14.30 1.31
C TYR A 65 -3.33 -13.61 0.05
N ALA A 66 -2.01 -13.51 -0.08
CA ALA A 66 -1.43 -12.82 -1.24
C ALA A 66 -1.71 -13.53 -2.56
N ALA A 67 -2.06 -14.82 -2.49
CA ALA A 67 -2.36 -15.60 -3.68
C ALA A 67 -3.85 -15.66 -3.98
N CYS A 68 -4.67 -15.08 -3.13
CA CYS A 68 -6.11 -15.07 -3.35
C CYS A 68 -6.51 -14.07 -4.42
N SER A 69 -7.66 -14.30 -5.04
CA SER A 69 -8.23 -13.31 -5.94
C SER A 69 -8.88 -12.21 -5.11
N ASP A 70 -9.02 -11.04 -5.74
CA ASP A 70 -9.69 -9.94 -5.06
C ASP A 70 -11.15 -10.29 -4.76
N GLU A 71 -11.79 -11.04 -5.64
CA GLU A 71 -13.16 -11.45 -5.42
C GLU A 71 -13.31 -12.31 -4.17
N GLN A 72 -12.39 -13.25 -4.00
CA GLN A 72 -12.40 -14.08 -2.80
C GLN A 72 -12.14 -13.22 -1.56
N ALA A 73 -11.25 -12.27 -1.69
CA ALA A 73 -10.85 -11.45 -0.55
C ALA A 73 -11.98 -10.53 -0.07
N GLU A 74 -12.88 -10.16 -0.97
CA GLU A 74 -13.97 -9.26 -0.57
C GLU A 74 -14.85 -9.85 0.52
N PHE A 75 -14.94 -11.17 0.59
CA PHE A 75 -15.76 -11.80 1.62
C PHE A 75 -15.25 -11.50 3.03
N GLY A 76 -13.99 -11.22 3.18
CA GLY A 76 -13.41 -10.94 4.50
C GLY A 76 -13.28 -9.48 4.85
N ARG A 77 -13.72 -8.59 3.98
CA ARG A 77 -13.48 -7.15 4.18
C ARG A 77 -14.08 -6.62 5.47
N GLU A 78 -15.35 -6.87 5.69
CA GLU A 78 -16.04 -6.26 6.82
C GLU A 78 -15.45 -6.69 8.15
N VAL A 79 -15.23 -7.99 8.30
CA VAL A 79 -14.68 -8.50 9.54
C VAL A 79 -13.27 -7.96 9.77
N THR A 80 -12.47 -7.94 8.71
CA THR A 80 -11.09 -7.50 8.86
C THR A 80 -11.01 -6.01 9.19
N VAL A 81 -11.87 -5.20 8.58
CA VAL A 81 -11.87 -3.77 8.90
C VAL A 81 -12.24 -3.57 10.37
N GLN A 82 -13.20 -4.36 10.88
CA GLN A 82 -13.57 -4.26 12.30
C GLN A 82 -12.41 -4.64 13.20
N GLU A 83 -11.62 -5.62 12.79
CA GLU A 83 -10.54 -6.12 13.63
C GLU A 83 -9.25 -5.31 13.48
N ARG A 84 -8.94 -4.88 12.26
CA ARG A 84 -7.66 -4.23 11.99
C ARG A 84 -7.78 -2.76 11.63
N GLY A 85 -8.96 -2.30 11.28
CA GLY A 85 -9.17 -0.89 10.99
C GLY A 85 -9.02 -0.50 9.53
N PHE A 86 -8.65 -1.44 8.65
CA PHE A 86 -8.49 -1.14 7.24
C PHE A 86 -8.47 -2.46 6.47
N TYR A 87 -8.46 -2.35 5.13
CA TYR A 87 -8.40 -3.53 4.29
C TYR A 87 -7.56 -3.24 3.05
N ILE A 88 -6.82 -4.26 2.60
CA ILE A 88 -6.03 -4.19 1.39
C ILE A 88 -6.32 -5.46 0.60
N LEU A 89 -6.77 -5.30 -0.64
CA LEU A 89 -7.02 -6.46 -1.50
C LEU A 89 -5.71 -7.08 -1.95
N PRO A 90 -5.72 -8.38 -2.29
CA PRO A 90 -4.46 -9.03 -2.71
C PRO A 90 -3.75 -8.30 -3.83
N SER A 91 -4.47 -7.81 -4.83
CA SER A 91 -3.83 -7.11 -5.95
C SER A 91 -3.19 -5.80 -5.50
N GLN A 92 -3.57 -5.29 -4.35
CA GLN A 92 -3.09 -4.01 -3.84
C GLN A 92 -1.97 -4.18 -2.80
N LEU A 93 -1.65 -5.40 -2.43
CA LEU A 93 -0.60 -5.63 -1.45
C LEU A 93 0.75 -5.19 -2.00
N PHE A 94 1.56 -4.63 -1.13
CA PHE A 94 2.86 -4.10 -1.53
C PHE A 94 3.69 -5.12 -2.31
N GLY A 95 3.76 -6.36 -1.83
CA GLY A 95 4.56 -7.38 -2.49
C GLY A 95 4.09 -7.68 -3.91
N ASN A 96 2.78 -7.71 -4.10
CA ASN A 96 2.24 -7.99 -5.43
C ASN A 96 2.44 -6.81 -6.37
N VAL A 97 2.28 -5.61 -5.87
CA VAL A 97 2.51 -4.40 -6.67
C VAL A 97 3.99 -4.29 -7.03
N ARG A 98 4.87 -4.63 -6.09
CA ARG A 98 6.30 -4.58 -6.34
C ARG A 98 6.70 -5.47 -7.50
N ARG A 99 6.11 -6.66 -7.56
CA ARG A 99 6.45 -7.59 -8.64
C ARG A 99 6.05 -7.09 -10.02
N ARG A 100 5.03 -6.24 -10.08
CA ARG A 100 4.55 -5.68 -11.34
C ARG A 100 5.11 -4.29 -11.63
N ALA A 101 5.84 -3.71 -10.68
CA ALA A 101 6.18 -2.30 -10.75
C ALA A 101 6.97 -1.95 -12.01
N ALA A 102 7.92 -2.78 -12.38
CA ALA A 102 8.76 -2.48 -13.52
C ALA A 102 7.99 -2.51 -14.85
N ALA A 103 6.88 -3.24 -14.88
CA ALA A 103 6.07 -3.35 -16.09
C ALA A 103 4.88 -2.40 -16.11
N ASP A 104 4.73 -1.59 -15.07
CA ASP A 104 3.58 -0.70 -14.94
C ASP A 104 3.96 0.70 -15.41
N PRO A 105 3.51 1.12 -16.59
CA PRO A 105 3.87 2.44 -17.12
C PRO A 105 3.21 3.59 -16.33
N ASN A 106 2.20 3.28 -15.53
CA ASN A 106 1.48 4.28 -14.76
C ASN A 106 1.58 4.00 -13.26
N LEU A 107 2.77 3.67 -12.82
CA LEU A 107 2.96 3.22 -11.45
C LEU A 107 2.50 4.25 -10.41
N ASN A 108 2.79 5.52 -10.65
CA ASN A 108 2.39 6.54 -9.68
C ASN A 108 0.86 6.62 -9.57
N GLU A 109 0.17 6.45 -10.68
CA GLU A 109 -1.29 6.45 -10.64
C GLU A 109 -1.81 5.20 -9.93
N THR A 110 -1.19 4.07 -10.21
CA THR A 110 -1.54 2.82 -9.55
C THR A 110 -1.40 2.96 -8.04
N LEU A 111 -0.29 3.52 -7.59
CA LEU A 111 -0.06 3.70 -6.17
C LEU A 111 -1.04 4.68 -5.56
N SER A 112 -1.35 5.76 -6.28
CA SER A 112 -2.32 6.72 -5.78
C SER A 112 -3.68 6.08 -5.59
N ASN A 113 -4.10 5.28 -6.57
CA ASN A 113 -5.39 4.58 -6.47
C ASN A 113 -5.40 3.60 -5.32
N ILE A 114 -4.30 2.91 -5.10
CA ILE A 114 -4.21 1.96 -4.00
C ILE A 114 -4.30 2.69 -2.65
N PHE A 115 -3.58 3.80 -2.51
CA PHE A 115 -3.62 4.56 -1.26
C PHE A 115 -5.02 5.08 -0.98
N HIS A 116 -5.71 5.57 -2.01
CA HIS A 116 -7.10 5.99 -1.85
C HIS A 116 -8.00 4.82 -1.45
N ALA A 117 -7.78 3.66 -2.04
CA ALA A 117 -8.59 2.49 -1.71
C ALA A 117 -8.39 2.07 -0.26
N ILE A 118 -7.15 2.13 0.21
CA ILE A 118 -6.86 1.79 1.60
C ILE A 118 -7.50 2.79 2.54
N GLU A 119 -7.39 4.08 2.23
CA GLU A 119 -8.05 5.11 3.03
C GLU A 119 -9.55 4.90 3.07
N ASN A 120 -10.13 4.60 1.91
CA ASN A 120 -11.58 4.39 1.85
C ASN A 120 -12.02 3.19 2.65
N SER A 121 -11.17 2.15 2.72
CA SER A 121 -11.52 0.97 3.50
C SER A 121 -11.57 1.27 5.00
N ALA A 122 -10.86 2.30 5.44
CA ALA A 122 -10.80 2.67 6.84
C ALA A 122 -11.94 3.61 7.25
N LYS A 123 -12.78 4.04 6.32
CA LYS A 123 -13.87 4.95 6.65
C LYS A 123 -14.81 4.33 7.68
N GLY A 124 -15.09 5.09 8.73
CA GLY A 124 -15.94 4.61 9.79
C GLY A 124 -15.21 3.81 10.84
N ALA A 125 -13.95 3.48 10.60
CA ALA A 125 -13.15 2.78 11.58
C ALA A 125 -12.39 3.78 12.45
N ALA A 126 -11.91 3.32 13.60
CA ALA A 126 -11.16 4.18 14.50
C ALA A 126 -9.87 4.69 13.87
N SER A 127 -9.36 3.97 12.88
CA SER A 127 -8.10 4.31 12.23
C SER A 127 -8.25 5.28 11.06
N GLU A 128 -9.45 5.72 10.78
CA GLU A 128 -9.69 6.54 9.58
C GLU A 128 -8.80 7.76 9.51
N GLU A 129 -8.72 8.51 10.61
CA GLU A 129 -7.93 9.74 10.61
C GLU A 129 -6.44 9.45 10.45
N ASP A 130 -5.98 8.38 11.08
CA ASP A 130 -4.58 8.01 10.99
C ASP A 130 -4.20 7.64 9.57
N MET A 131 -5.06 6.91 8.88
CA MET A 131 -4.80 6.51 7.51
C MET A 131 -4.72 7.72 6.59
N LYS A 132 -5.63 8.65 6.75
CA LYS A 132 -5.63 9.87 5.96
C LYS A 132 -4.34 10.65 6.17
N GLY A 133 -3.92 10.76 7.42
CA GLY A 133 -2.72 11.53 7.74
C GLY A 133 -1.48 10.91 7.15
N LEU A 134 -1.41 9.59 7.15
CA LEU A 134 -0.21 8.91 6.69
C LEU A 134 -0.01 8.95 5.18
N PHE A 135 -1.09 8.88 4.43
CA PHE A 135 -0.97 8.88 2.97
C PHE A 135 -1.13 10.25 2.34
N ALA A 136 -1.57 11.24 3.10
CA ALA A 136 -1.87 12.55 2.52
C ALA A 136 -0.70 13.14 1.76
N ASP A 137 0.48 13.09 2.36
CA ASP A 137 1.66 13.68 1.73
C ASP A 137 2.03 12.93 0.46
N CYS A 138 1.92 11.61 0.47
CA CYS A 138 2.22 10.82 -0.71
C CYS A 138 1.25 11.11 -1.83
N LEU A 139 -0.04 11.22 -1.49
CA LEU A 139 -1.06 11.45 -2.50
C LEU A 139 -0.93 12.80 -3.17
N LEU A 140 -0.44 13.78 -2.44
CA LEU A 140 -0.23 15.10 -3.01
C LEU A 140 0.75 15.06 -4.18
N TYR A 141 1.67 14.12 -4.16
CA TYR A 141 2.73 14.06 -5.16
C TYR A 141 2.51 13.03 -6.22
N THR A 142 1.72 12.01 -5.92
CA THR A 142 1.46 10.96 -6.90
C THR A 142 0.24 11.27 -7.73
N SER A 143 -0.54 12.27 -7.34
CA SER A 143 -1.77 12.60 -8.01
C SER A 143 -1.84 14.11 -8.23
N PRO A 144 -1.19 14.64 -9.27
CA PRO A 144 -1.24 16.07 -9.53
C PRO A 144 -2.69 16.48 -9.75
N SER A 145 -3.11 17.44 -8.96
CA SER A 145 -4.47 17.92 -9.06
C SER A 145 -4.54 19.09 -10.00
N PRO A 146 -5.72 19.36 -10.56
CA PRO A 146 -5.88 20.55 -11.37
C PRO A 146 -5.51 21.82 -10.61
N ARG A 147 -5.72 21.80 -9.30
CA ARG A 147 -5.36 22.95 -8.49
C ARG A 147 -3.87 23.21 -8.54
N ASP A 148 -3.07 22.15 -8.48
CA ASP A 148 -1.63 22.30 -8.53
C ASP A 148 -1.20 22.93 -9.84
N VAL A 149 -1.82 22.51 -10.91
CA VAL A 149 -1.52 23.05 -12.22
C VAL A 149 -1.88 24.52 -12.26
N GLU A 150 -3.00 24.88 -11.69
CA GLU A 150 -3.42 26.27 -11.65
C GLU A 150 -2.48 27.13 -10.83
N GLU A 151 -2.05 26.60 -9.72
CA GLU A 151 -1.19 27.35 -8.82
C GLU A 151 0.19 27.60 -9.42
N SER A 152 0.61 26.74 -10.30
CA SER A 152 1.91 26.90 -10.91
C SER A 152 1.92 28.02 -11.93
N ARG A 153 0.78 28.61 -12.21
CA ARG A 153 0.69 29.81 -13.05
C ARG A 153 0.71 31.09 -12.22
#